data_e13fadb848f657e65e9a0149e883f85d
#
_entry.id   e13fadb848f657e65e9a0149e883f85d
#
_cell.length_a   1.000
_cell.length_b   1.000
_cell.length_c   1.000
_cell.angle_alpha   90.00
_cell.angle_beta   90.00
_cell.angle_gamma   90.00
#
_symmetry.space_group_name_H-M   'P 1'
#
loop_
_entity.id
_entity.type
_entity.pdbx_description
1 polymer ?
#
loop_
_entity_poly.entity_id
_entity_poly.type
_entity_poly.pdbx_seq_one_letter_code
_entity_poly.pdbx_strand_id
1 'polypeptide(L)'
;MLCPHFPLRHLGTAAALSIALAATGAFAQARVHAADDEAAPALATEPVADLGKSLQVGDIVFTRVGAYPFRKVAEATGTWTNHVGIVLDVSGKEPVIGESHFPFSGSTRLSRFVARSAGGRVAVMRLPTPLTKAQQIAIVAAAAQREHVFYDTGFDAHSRRQFCSRYVREVLQQGAGVEVGQVETFRQLLAGAPQADVGFWRVWYFGSIPWQRETITPASVLHTPGLKTVFDGTAV
;
A
#
# COMPACT_ATOMS: atom_id res chain seq x y z
N MET A 1 -31.40 67.00 15.15
CA MET A 1 -32.38 67.27 16.20
C MET A 1 -32.33 66.22 17.24
N LEU A 2 -31.87 66.70 18.41
CA LEU A 2 -32.25 66.27 19.78
C LEU A 2 -31.82 64.88 20.30
N CYS A 3 -30.68 64.83 20.98
CA CYS A 3 -30.55 64.22 22.29
C CYS A 3 -31.49 64.91 23.30
N PRO A 4 -31.83 64.44 24.53
CA PRO A 4 -30.91 63.83 25.51
C PRO A 4 -31.62 62.86 26.51
N HIS A 5 -30.99 62.19 27.40
CA HIS A 5 -30.79 62.37 28.83
C HIS A 5 -30.55 61.05 29.57
N PHE A 6 -29.41 60.98 30.29
CA PHE A 6 -29.16 60.17 31.47
C PHE A 6 -30.04 60.61 32.65
N PRO A 7 -30.23 59.78 33.71
CA PRO A 7 -29.36 59.97 34.87
C PRO A 7 -28.90 58.74 35.64
N LEU A 8 -27.87 59.02 36.42
CA LEU A 8 -27.11 58.29 37.42
C LEU A 8 -27.90 57.85 38.65
N ARG A 9 -27.18 56.93 39.40
CA ARG A 9 -27.16 56.66 40.84
C ARG A 9 -27.96 55.46 41.34
N HIS A 10 -27.33 54.48 42.01
CA HIS A 10 -26.91 54.57 43.40
C HIS A 10 -25.86 53.49 43.75
N LEU A 11 -24.89 53.87 44.58
CA LEU A 11 -23.95 53.05 45.35
C LEU A 11 -24.73 52.22 46.40
N GLY A 12 -24.22 51.00 46.63
CA GLY A 12 -24.56 50.20 47.79
C GLY A 12 -23.37 49.36 48.20
N THR A 13 -22.63 49.85 49.21
CA THR A 13 -21.59 49.12 49.94
C THR A 13 -22.21 48.13 50.89
N ALA A 14 -21.69 46.89 50.99
CA ALA A 14 -21.60 46.18 52.25
C ALA A 14 -20.85 44.82 52.11
N ALA A 15 -19.79 44.76 52.83
CA ALA A 15 -19.40 43.75 53.83
C ALA A 15 -18.84 42.42 53.35
N ALA A 16 -17.55 42.33 53.64
CA ALA A 16 -16.77 41.11 53.63
C ALA A 16 -17.31 40.07 54.62
N LEU A 17 -17.28 38.81 54.21
CA LEU A 17 -17.27 37.69 55.12
C LEU A 17 -16.26 36.64 54.60
N SER A 18 -15.12 36.63 55.23
CA SER A 18 -14.05 35.64 54.99
C SER A 18 -14.48 34.33 55.67
N ILE A 19 -14.70 33.30 54.88
CA ILE A 19 -14.73 31.91 55.37
C ILE A 19 -13.58 31.15 54.68
N ALA A 20 -12.52 30.94 55.46
CA ALA A 20 -11.46 30.04 55.11
C ALA A 20 -11.96 28.61 55.29
N LEU A 21 -12.18 27.90 54.18
CA LEU A 21 -12.40 26.46 54.18
C LEU A 21 -11.10 25.81 53.68
N ALA A 22 -10.36 25.21 54.60
CA ALA A 22 -9.23 24.35 54.28
C ALA A 22 -9.79 23.06 53.66
N ALA A 23 -9.73 22.97 52.35
CA ALA A 23 -9.97 21.72 51.64
C ALA A 23 -8.62 21.04 51.37
N THR A 24 -8.30 20.04 52.19
CA THR A 24 -7.25 19.08 51.91
C THR A 24 -7.64 18.29 50.68
N GLY A 25 -7.27 18.78 49.50
CA GLY A 25 -7.39 18.07 48.24
C GLY A 25 -6.31 17.00 48.15
N ALA A 26 -6.69 15.76 48.38
CA ALA A 26 -5.86 14.62 48.00
C ALA A 26 -5.67 14.64 46.45
N PHE A 27 -4.45 14.99 46.02
CA PHE A 27 -4.06 14.79 44.65
C PHE A 27 -3.97 13.29 44.41
N ALA A 28 -5.06 12.70 43.90
CA ALA A 28 -5.02 11.42 43.24
C ALA A 28 -4.16 11.60 41.96
N GLN A 29 -2.87 11.27 42.08
CA GLN A 29 -2.03 11.08 40.90
C GLN A 29 -2.66 9.94 40.09
N ALA A 30 -3.41 10.28 39.04
CA ALA A 30 -3.73 9.35 37.98
C ALA A 30 -2.40 8.88 37.42
N ARG A 31 -2.00 7.66 37.78
CA ARG A 31 -0.97 6.93 37.03
C ARG A 31 -1.52 6.80 35.63
N VAL A 32 -1.01 7.62 34.71
CA VAL A 32 -1.06 7.36 33.31
C VAL A 32 -0.35 6.00 33.14
N HIS A 33 -1.12 4.95 32.95
CA HIS A 33 -0.57 3.72 32.47
C HIS A 33 0.08 4.11 31.13
N ALA A 34 1.42 4.05 31.11
CA ALA A 34 2.12 3.95 29.85
C ALA A 34 1.47 2.75 29.17
N ALA A 35 0.72 2.99 28.11
CA ALA A 35 0.34 1.94 27.17
C ALA A 35 1.67 1.29 26.80
N ASP A 36 1.80 0.02 27.11
CA ASP A 36 2.92 -0.78 26.71
C ASP A 36 3.08 -0.53 25.20
N ASP A 37 4.19 0.07 24.84
CA ASP A 37 4.61 0.28 23.47
C ASP A 37 4.96 -1.11 22.96
N GLU A 38 3.92 -1.88 22.61
CA GLU A 38 4.06 -3.21 22.02
C GLU A 38 4.76 -2.99 20.69
N ALA A 39 6.08 -3.10 20.73
CA ALA A 39 6.92 -2.99 19.54
C ALA A 39 6.34 -3.89 18.48
N ALA A 40 5.99 -3.32 17.32
CA ALA A 40 5.47 -4.09 16.20
C ALA A 40 6.33 -5.34 16.01
N PRO A 41 5.73 -6.54 15.89
CA PRO A 41 6.49 -7.78 15.85
C PRO A 41 7.55 -7.71 14.77
N ALA A 42 8.79 -8.06 15.13
CA ALA A 42 9.90 -8.06 14.19
C ALA A 42 9.53 -8.92 12.99
N LEU A 43 9.75 -8.39 11.79
CA LEU A 43 9.47 -9.12 10.55
C LEU A 43 10.29 -10.41 10.51
N ALA A 44 9.66 -11.51 10.15
CA ALA A 44 10.33 -12.79 9.93
C ALA A 44 11.43 -12.63 8.87
N THR A 45 12.55 -13.32 9.08
CA THR A 45 13.65 -13.35 8.09
C THR A 45 13.84 -14.78 7.62
N GLU A 46 13.85 -14.98 6.31
CA GLU A 46 13.99 -16.31 5.69
C GLU A 46 14.96 -16.26 4.50
N PRO A 47 15.75 -17.31 4.26
CA PRO A 47 16.51 -17.43 3.02
C PRO A 47 15.58 -17.45 1.80
N VAL A 48 15.95 -16.75 0.72
CA VAL A 48 15.16 -16.75 -0.53
C VAL A 48 14.90 -18.17 -1.05
N ALA A 49 15.87 -19.07 -0.87
CA ALA A 49 15.74 -20.47 -1.29
C ALA A 49 14.66 -21.23 -0.51
N ASP A 50 14.49 -20.93 0.77
CA ASP A 50 13.47 -21.56 1.62
C ASP A 50 12.09 -20.96 1.33
N LEU A 51 11.98 -19.62 1.19
CA LEU A 51 10.78 -18.97 0.70
C LEU A 51 10.33 -19.61 -0.63
N GLY A 52 11.27 -19.84 -1.56
CA GLY A 52 10.98 -20.44 -2.85
C GLY A 52 10.28 -21.81 -2.77
N LYS A 53 10.60 -22.63 -1.75
CA LYS A 53 9.99 -23.96 -1.53
C LYS A 53 8.51 -23.90 -1.12
N SER A 54 8.09 -22.79 -0.53
CA SER A 54 6.70 -22.58 -0.09
C SER A 54 5.77 -22.07 -1.18
N LEU A 55 6.32 -21.59 -2.30
CA LEU A 55 5.57 -20.93 -3.36
C LEU A 55 4.80 -21.91 -4.24
N GLN A 56 3.71 -21.41 -4.81
CA GLN A 56 2.85 -22.10 -5.78
C GLN A 56 2.55 -21.19 -6.96
N VAL A 57 2.27 -21.78 -8.13
CA VAL A 57 1.81 -21.01 -9.30
C VAL A 57 0.54 -20.24 -8.94
N GLY A 58 0.54 -18.95 -9.24
CA GLY A 58 -0.54 -18.03 -8.89
C GLY A 58 -0.35 -17.27 -7.58
N ASP A 59 0.69 -17.57 -6.77
CA ASP A 59 1.03 -16.73 -5.61
C ASP A 59 1.45 -15.33 -6.08
N ILE A 60 1.05 -14.33 -5.32
CA ILE A 60 1.30 -12.91 -5.62
C ILE A 60 2.43 -12.44 -4.71
N VAL A 61 3.52 -11.97 -5.31
CA VAL A 61 4.75 -11.58 -4.60
C VAL A 61 4.91 -10.07 -4.63
N PHE A 62 5.01 -9.44 -3.46
CA PHE A 62 5.13 -8.00 -3.28
C PHE A 62 6.52 -7.63 -2.81
N THR A 63 7.07 -6.54 -3.35
CA THR A 63 8.39 -6.01 -2.97
C THR A 63 8.37 -4.49 -2.85
N ARG A 64 9.46 -3.93 -2.30
CA ARG A 64 9.70 -2.51 -2.15
C ARG A 64 10.90 -2.08 -2.98
N VAL A 65 10.70 -1.72 -4.22
CA VAL A 65 11.79 -1.22 -5.09
C VAL A 65 12.29 0.13 -4.57
N GLY A 66 13.63 0.22 -4.37
CA GLY A 66 14.26 1.39 -3.73
C GLY A 66 14.41 2.63 -4.63
N ALA A 67 14.19 2.52 -5.95
CA ALA A 67 14.32 3.64 -6.88
C ALA A 67 13.32 4.76 -6.58
N TYR A 68 13.74 6.02 -6.75
CA TYR A 68 13.00 7.20 -6.31
C TYR A 68 11.54 7.26 -6.81
N PRO A 69 11.23 7.03 -8.11
CA PRO A 69 9.84 7.08 -8.57
C PRO A 69 8.94 6.02 -7.89
N PHE A 70 9.49 4.81 -7.63
CA PHE A 70 8.74 3.75 -6.95
C PHE A 70 8.47 4.09 -5.48
N ARG A 71 9.39 4.79 -4.79
CA ARG A 71 9.11 5.29 -3.44
C ARG A 71 7.91 6.23 -3.42
N LYS A 72 7.76 7.06 -4.46
CA LYS A 72 6.59 7.96 -4.61
C LYS A 72 5.28 7.19 -4.84
N VAL A 73 5.34 6.01 -5.46
CA VAL A 73 4.17 5.11 -5.52
C VAL A 73 3.80 4.63 -4.12
N ALA A 74 4.75 4.16 -3.31
CA ALA A 74 4.50 3.74 -1.92
C ALA A 74 3.92 4.87 -1.07
N GLU A 75 4.45 6.10 -1.19
CA GLU A 75 3.93 7.29 -0.51
C GLU A 75 2.49 7.60 -0.93
N ALA A 76 2.18 7.51 -2.23
CA ALA A 76 0.83 7.78 -2.76
C ALA A 76 -0.20 6.73 -2.35
N THR A 77 0.22 5.55 -1.92
CA THR A 77 -0.67 4.47 -1.48
C THR A 77 -0.68 4.27 0.03
N GLY A 78 0.17 4.98 0.77
CA GLY A 78 0.29 4.84 2.22
C GLY A 78 0.77 3.45 2.68
N THR A 79 1.44 2.67 1.81
CA THR A 79 1.90 1.33 2.11
C THR A 79 3.39 1.15 1.87
N TRP A 80 3.94 0.05 2.39
CA TRP A 80 5.35 -0.25 2.21
C TRP A 80 5.68 -0.75 0.79
N THR A 81 4.74 -1.42 0.09
CA THR A 81 4.96 -2.03 -1.21
C THR A 81 4.72 -1.06 -2.37
N ASN A 82 5.48 -1.23 -3.43
CA ASN A 82 5.36 -0.43 -4.65
C ASN A 82 5.60 -1.26 -5.91
N HIS A 83 5.78 -2.58 -5.77
CA HIS A 83 5.95 -3.48 -6.89
C HIS A 83 5.37 -4.84 -6.58
N VAL A 84 4.85 -5.52 -7.61
CA VAL A 84 4.18 -6.80 -7.49
C VAL A 84 4.43 -7.67 -8.72
N GLY A 85 4.55 -8.97 -8.51
CA GLY A 85 4.62 -10.01 -9.53
C GLY A 85 3.78 -11.21 -9.14
N ILE A 86 3.74 -12.22 -10.02
CA ILE A 86 3.00 -13.46 -9.84
C ILE A 86 3.89 -14.66 -10.14
N VAL A 87 3.79 -15.72 -9.33
CA VAL A 87 4.54 -16.95 -9.54
C VAL A 87 3.98 -17.69 -10.76
N LEU A 88 4.84 -17.98 -11.72
CA LEU A 88 4.48 -18.68 -12.96
C LEU A 88 4.98 -20.12 -13.04
N ASP A 89 6.12 -20.42 -12.41
CA ASP A 89 6.72 -21.74 -12.41
C ASP A 89 7.46 -22.00 -11.09
N VAL A 90 7.33 -23.22 -10.57
CA VAL A 90 8.02 -23.73 -9.37
C VAL A 90 8.70 -25.09 -9.64
N SER A 91 8.74 -25.54 -10.88
CA SER A 91 9.29 -26.85 -11.26
C SER A 91 10.83 -26.86 -11.38
N GLY A 92 11.43 -25.68 -11.54
CA GLY A 92 12.86 -25.51 -11.68
C GLY A 92 13.61 -25.46 -10.35
N LYS A 93 14.91 -25.14 -10.42
CA LYS A 93 15.74 -24.92 -9.22
C LYS A 93 15.29 -23.73 -8.39
N GLU A 94 14.59 -22.80 -8.98
CA GLU A 94 14.16 -21.55 -8.42
C GLU A 94 12.85 -21.12 -9.07
N PRO A 95 11.87 -20.61 -8.30
CA PRO A 95 10.62 -20.09 -8.84
C PRO A 95 10.82 -18.97 -9.86
N VAL A 96 9.94 -18.94 -10.85
CA VAL A 96 9.88 -17.89 -11.88
C VAL A 96 8.71 -16.97 -11.59
N ILE A 97 8.99 -15.68 -11.54
CA ILE A 97 8.03 -14.61 -11.29
C ILE A 97 7.75 -13.86 -12.59
N GLY A 98 6.48 -13.79 -12.98
CA GLY A 98 6.01 -12.91 -14.04
C GLY A 98 5.74 -11.51 -13.51
N GLU A 99 6.16 -10.49 -14.23
CA GLU A 99 6.03 -9.10 -13.81
C GLU A 99 6.00 -8.13 -14.99
N SER A 100 5.43 -6.96 -14.78
CA SER A 100 5.71 -5.81 -15.64
C SER A 100 6.67 -4.89 -14.90
N HIS A 101 7.86 -4.71 -15.45
CA HIS A 101 8.88 -3.79 -14.95
C HIS A 101 9.44 -2.94 -16.10
N PHE A 102 10.15 -1.88 -15.75
CA PHE A 102 10.81 -1.06 -16.78
C PHE A 102 12.03 -1.82 -17.36
N PRO A 103 12.21 -1.84 -18.71
CA PRO A 103 11.36 -1.21 -19.72
C PRO A 103 10.21 -2.09 -20.26
N PHE A 104 10.19 -3.40 -19.97
CA PHE A 104 9.21 -4.36 -20.54
C PHE A 104 8.72 -5.36 -19.50
N SER A 105 7.51 -5.85 -19.70
CA SER A 105 7.00 -7.03 -19.00
C SER A 105 7.73 -8.31 -19.43
N GLY A 106 7.81 -9.27 -18.52
CA GLY A 106 8.49 -10.54 -18.75
C GLY A 106 8.55 -11.37 -17.48
N SER A 107 9.48 -12.31 -17.44
CA SER A 107 9.70 -13.17 -16.29
C SER A 107 11.11 -13.05 -15.74
N THR A 108 11.26 -13.30 -14.44
CA THR A 108 12.53 -13.27 -13.72
C THR A 108 12.56 -14.33 -12.62
N ARG A 109 13.74 -14.71 -12.16
CA ARG A 109 13.90 -15.64 -11.03
C ARG A 109 13.55 -14.93 -9.71
N LEU A 110 13.03 -15.69 -8.75
CA LEU A 110 12.67 -15.18 -7.43
C LEU A 110 13.83 -14.42 -6.76
N SER A 111 15.04 -14.97 -6.77
CA SER A 111 16.22 -14.33 -6.18
C SER A 111 16.48 -12.94 -6.78
N ARG A 112 16.39 -12.80 -8.10
CA ARG A 112 16.57 -11.53 -8.79
C ARG A 112 15.40 -10.57 -8.52
N PHE A 113 14.17 -11.09 -8.39
CA PHE A 113 13.00 -10.30 -8.05
C PHE A 113 13.14 -9.69 -6.65
N VAL A 114 13.50 -10.52 -5.65
CA VAL A 114 13.70 -10.10 -4.25
C VAL A 114 14.92 -9.18 -4.09
N ALA A 115 16.02 -9.45 -4.80
CA ALA A 115 17.25 -8.63 -4.72
C ALA A 115 17.03 -7.14 -5.08
N ARG A 116 15.95 -6.81 -5.79
CA ARG A 116 15.58 -5.41 -6.08
C ARG A 116 14.79 -4.75 -4.95
N SER A 117 14.37 -5.53 -3.95
CA SER A 117 13.61 -5.02 -2.82
C SER A 117 14.52 -4.39 -1.77
N ALA A 118 14.23 -3.17 -1.37
CA ALA A 118 14.96 -2.46 -0.33
C ALA A 118 14.92 -3.25 0.98
N GLY A 119 16.09 -3.60 1.50
CA GLY A 119 16.24 -4.41 2.70
C GLY A 119 15.68 -5.84 2.59
N GLY A 120 15.50 -6.38 1.38
CA GLY A 120 14.92 -7.70 1.18
C GLY A 120 13.45 -7.82 1.57
N ARG A 121 12.73 -6.70 1.79
CA ARG A 121 11.32 -6.70 2.20
C ARG A 121 10.43 -7.38 1.17
N VAL A 122 9.72 -8.44 1.55
CA VAL A 122 8.86 -9.21 0.67
C VAL A 122 7.61 -9.69 1.41
N ALA A 123 6.48 -9.75 0.72
CA ALA A 123 5.30 -10.48 1.17
C ALA A 123 4.80 -11.37 0.03
N VAL A 124 4.20 -12.49 0.41
CA VAL A 124 3.57 -13.43 -0.50
C VAL A 124 2.13 -13.63 -0.07
N MET A 125 1.22 -13.41 -1.00
CA MET A 125 -0.21 -13.62 -0.80
C MET A 125 -0.69 -14.71 -1.74
N ARG A 126 -1.65 -15.52 -1.27
CA ARG A 126 -2.25 -16.64 -2.00
C ARG A 126 -3.75 -16.50 -2.07
N LEU A 127 -4.34 -16.91 -3.19
CA LEU A 127 -5.78 -16.97 -3.35
C LEU A 127 -6.41 -17.90 -2.30
N PRO A 128 -7.60 -17.57 -1.78
CA PRO A 128 -8.27 -18.39 -0.74
C PRO A 128 -8.63 -19.78 -1.24
N THR A 129 -8.95 -19.90 -2.53
CA THR A 129 -9.28 -21.18 -3.19
C THR A 129 -8.07 -21.65 -3.98
N PRO A 130 -7.61 -22.89 -3.78
CA PRO A 130 -6.52 -23.46 -4.55
C PRO A 130 -6.84 -23.48 -6.05
N LEU A 131 -5.87 -23.12 -6.87
CA LEU A 131 -6.00 -23.14 -8.32
C LEU A 131 -5.96 -24.56 -8.84
N THR A 132 -6.88 -24.90 -9.74
CA THR A 132 -6.83 -26.15 -10.50
C THR A 132 -5.62 -26.15 -11.45
N LYS A 133 -5.19 -27.32 -11.88
CA LYS A 133 -4.10 -27.45 -12.86
C LYS A 133 -4.40 -26.70 -14.16
N ALA A 134 -5.65 -26.72 -14.61
CA ALA A 134 -6.09 -25.98 -15.80
C ALA A 134 -5.93 -24.46 -15.62
N GLN A 135 -6.31 -23.93 -14.45
CA GLN A 135 -6.13 -22.50 -14.14
C GLN A 135 -4.65 -22.12 -14.05
N GLN A 136 -3.81 -22.96 -13.44
CA GLN A 136 -2.36 -22.72 -13.40
C GLN A 136 -1.77 -22.62 -14.83
N ILE A 137 -2.14 -23.52 -15.73
CA ILE A 137 -1.71 -23.48 -17.12
C ILE A 137 -2.23 -22.21 -17.81
N ALA A 138 -3.48 -21.84 -17.58
CA ALA A 138 -4.09 -20.64 -18.17
C ALA A 138 -3.43 -19.34 -17.65
N ILE A 139 -3.04 -19.28 -16.38
CA ILE A 139 -2.27 -18.16 -15.79
C ILE A 139 -0.94 -17.99 -16.53
N VAL A 140 -0.19 -19.09 -16.73
CA VAL A 140 1.08 -19.05 -17.44
C VAL A 140 0.89 -18.61 -18.89
N ALA A 141 -0.14 -19.12 -19.58
CA ALA A 141 -0.48 -18.70 -20.94
C ALA A 141 -0.90 -17.22 -21.02
N ALA A 142 -1.67 -16.73 -20.05
CA ALA A 142 -2.05 -15.32 -19.95
C ALA A 142 -0.83 -14.40 -19.70
N ALA A 143 0.13 -14.85 -18.91
CA ALA A 143 1.39 -14.14 -18.67
C ALA A 143 2.24 -14.08 -19.95
N ALA A 144 2.37 -15.20 -20.69
CA ALA A 144 3.13 -15.27 -21.94
C ALA A 144 2.59 -14.31 -23.02
N GLN A 145 1.27 -14.10 -23.09
CA GLN A 145 0.67 -13.12 -24.00
C GLN A 145 1.02 -11.67 -23.69
N ARG A 146 1.58 -11.41 -22.50
CA ARG A 146 1.94 -10.09 -22.01
C ARG A 146 3.45 -9.86 -21.93
N GLU A 147 4.25 -10.77 -22.49
CA GLU A 147 5.70 -10.58 -22.55
C GLU A 147 6.07 -9.45 -23.53
N HIS A 148 7.16 -8.77 -23.22
CA HIS A 148 7.72 -7.68 -24.04
C HIS A 148 6.79 -6.47 -24.26
N VAL A 149 5.76 -6.32 -23.44
CA VAL A 149 4.92 -5.11 -23.45
C VAL A 149 5.65 -4.00 -22.71
N PHE A 150 5.72 -2.80 -23.31
CA PHE A 150 6.35 -1.63 -22.72
C PHE A 150 5.72 -1.27 -21.38
N TYR A 151 6.57 -0.87 -20.42
CA TYR A 151 6.10 -0.39 -19.12
C TYR A 151 5.34 0.92 -19.25
N ASP A 152 4.19 1.00 -18.61
CA ASP A 152 3.39 2.23 -18.56
C ASP A 152 3.76 3.08 -17.35
N THR A 153 4.60 4.07 -17.58
CA THR A 153 4.93 5.08 -16.57
C THR A 153 3.79 6.06 -16.30
N GLY A 154 2.74 6.04 -17.12
CA GLY A 154 1.53 6.81 -16.92
C GLY A 154 0.53 6.18 -15.97
N PHE A 155 0.73 4.89 -15.62
CA PHE A 155 -0.13 4.11 -14.74
C PHE A 155 -1.61 4.15 -15.14
N ASP A 156 -1.88 4.08 -16.46
CA ASP A 156 -3.22 4.12 -17.02
C ASP A 156 -3.78 2.70 -17.18
N ALA A 157 -4.87 2.40 -16.48
CA ALA A 157 -5.53 1.10 -16.54
C ALA A 157 -6.05 0.74 -17.95
N HIS A 158 -6.17 1.72 -18.85
CA HIS A 158 -6.68 1.54 -20.22
C HIS A 158 -5.61 1.68 -21.31
N SER A 159 -4.34 1.86 -20.91
CA SER A 159 -3.22 1.98 -21.83
C SER A 159 -2.97 0.68 -22.60
N ARG A 160 -2.30 0.78 -23.76
CA ARG A 160 -1.73 -0.38 -24.46
C ARG A 160 -0.43 -0.88 -23.84
N ARG A 161 0.14 -0.11 -22.91
CA ARG A 161 1.32 -0.48 -22.12
C ARG A 161 0.87 -1.17 -20.84
N GLN A 162 1.84 -1.68 -20.04
CA GLN A 162 1.54 -2.46 -18.84
C GLN A 162 2.31 -1.92 -17.65
N PHE A 163 1.74 -1.97 -16.45
CA PHE A 163 2.44 -1.77 -15.18
C PHE A 163 2.15 -2.93 -14.22
N CYS A 164 2.95 -3.07 -13.17
CA CYS A 164 3.05 -4.30 -12.38
C CYS A 164 1.71 -4.81 -11.82
N SER A 165 0.94 -3.97 -11.18
CA SER A 165 -0.34 -4.36 -10.56
C SER A 165 -1.44 -4.67 -11.58
N ARG A 166 -1.49 -3.92 -12.68
CA ARG A 166 -2.37 -4.25 -13.80
C ARG A 166 -2.01 -5.60 -14.42
N TYR A 167 -0.71 -5.86 -14.62
CA TYR A 167 -0.23 -7.15 -15.13
C TYR A 167 -0.76 -8.32 -14.29
N VAL A 168 -0.56 -8.25 -12.96
CA VAL A 168 -1.01 -9.32 -12.05
C VAL A 168 -2.53 -9.49 -12.09
N ARG A 169 -3.29 -8.37 -12.05
CA ARG A 169 -4.74 -8.40 -12.14
C ARG A 169 -5.22 -9.07 -13.42
N GLU A 170 -4.71 -8.66 -14.58
CA GLU A 170 -5.14 -9.20 -15.88
C GLU A 170 -4.75 -10.66 -16.07
N VAL A 171 -3.57 -11.07 -15.58
CA VAL A 171 -3.12 -12.47 -15.62
C VAL A 171 -4.04 -13.37 -14.79
N LEU A 172 -4.40 -12.96 -13.58
CA LEU A 172 -5.30 -13.72 -12.71
C LEU A 172 -6.74 -13.72 -13.24
N GLN A 173 -7.22 -12.60 -13.74
CA GLN A 173 -8.56 -12.51 -14.31
C GLN A 173 -8.70 -13.41 -15.54
N GLN A 174 -7.75 -13.37 -16.46
CA GLN A 174 -7.78 -14.19 -17.68
C GLN A 174 -7.52 -15.68 -17.39
N GLY A 175 -6.59 -16.00 -16.49
CA GLY A 175 -6.18 -17.37 -16.23
C GLY A 175 -7.05 -18.11 -15.22
N ALA A 176 -7.63 -17.41 -14.26
CA ALA A 176 -8.37 -18.04 -13.17
C ALA A 176 -9.79 -17.47 -12.94
N GLY A 177 -10.17 -16.40 -13.64
CA GLY A 177 -11.43 -15.70 -13.42
C GLY A 177 -11.46 -14.91 -12.10
N VAL A 178 -10.29 -14.60 -11.52
CA VAL A 178 -10.17 -13.93 -10.23
C VAL A 178 -9.69 -12.50 -10.43
N GLU A 179 -10.41 -11.56 -9.86
CA GLU A 179 -10.00 -10.16 -9.81
C GLU A 179 -9.30 -9.81 -8.51
N VAL A 180 -8.13 -9.19 -8.61
CA VAL A 180 -7.37 -8.65 -7.48
C VAL A 180 -7.12 -7.16 -7.68
N GLY A 181 -6.98 -6.43 -6.58
CA GLY A 181 -6.81 -4.98 -6.60
C GLY A 181 -8.11 -4.25 -6.93
N GLN A 182 -8.16 -3.01 -6.51
CA GLN A 182 -9.26 -2.10 -6.79
C GLN A 182 -8.83 -1.12 -7.88
N VAL A 183 -9.72 -0.88 -8.85
CA VAL A 183 -9.56 0.22 -9.82
C VAL A 183 -10.02 1.49 -9.14
N GLU A 184 -9.18 2.51 -9.17
CA GLU A 184 -9.44 3.81 -8.57
C GLU A 184 -8.87 4.94 -9.44
N THR A 185 -9.46 6.12 -9.35
CA THR A 185 -8.92 7.29 -10.03
C THR A 185 -7.74 7.89 -9.26
N PHE A 186 -6.83 8.60 -9.95
CA PHE A 186 -5.78 9.36 -9.26
C PHE A 186 -6.31 10.33 -8.22
N ARG A 187 -7.52 10.86 -8.45
CA ARG A 187 -8.21 11.72 -7.47
C ARG A 187 -8.49 10.97 -6.17
N GLN A 188 -9.06 9.78 -6.26
CA GLN A 188 -9.37 8.93 -5.10
C GLN A 188 -8.10 8.50 -4.39
N LEU A 189 -7.10 8.01 -5.16
CA LEU A 189 -5.81 7.58 -4.64
C LEU A 189 -5.12 8.67 -3.82
N LEU A 190 -4.95 9.87 -4.40
CA LEU A 190 -4.23 10.96 -3.74
C LEU A 190 -5.05 11.62 -2.63
N ALA A 191 -6.38 11.57 -2.69
CA ALA A 191 -7.24 12.03 -1.58
C ALA A 191 -7.13 11.10 -0.36
N GLY A 192 -6.91 9.80 -0.56
CA GLY A 192 -6.68 8.82 0.50
C GLY A 192 -5.28 8.86 1.12
N ALA A 193 -4.34 9.61 0.53
CA ALA A 193 -2.94 9.68 0.95
C ALA A 193 -2.47 11.13 1.15
N PRO A 194 -2.85 11.79 2.25
CA PRO A 194 -2.52 13.20 2.51
C PRO A 194 -1.01 13.48 2.56
N GLN A 195 -0.18 12.46 2.82
CA GLN A 195 1.28 12.53 2.80
C GLN A 195 1.89 12.41 1.40
N ALA A 196 1.08 12.14 0.36
CA ALA A 196 1.56 11.99 -1.01
C ALA A 196 2.16 13.30 -1.53
N ASP A 197 3.32 13.19 -2.18
CA ASP A 197 4.00 14.32 -2.80
C ASP A 197 3.31 14.73 -4.12
N VAL A 198 2.25 15.53 -4.00
CA VAL A 198 1.51 16.06 -5.16
C VAL A 198 2.42 16.88 -6.09
N GLY A 199 3.46 17.55 -5.54
CA GLY A 199 4.44 18.28 -6.32
C GLY A 199 5.20 17.37 -7.27
N PHE A 200 5.68 16.23 -6.75
CA PHE A 200 6.31 15.20 -7.57
C PHE A 200 5.38 14.72 -8.69
N TRP A 201 4.14 14.37 -8.38
CA TRP A 201 3.18 13.87 -9.38
C TRP A 201 2.84 14.91 -10.44
N ARG A 202 2.78 16.19 -10.06
CA ARG A 202 2.61 17.27 -11.04
C ARG A 202 3.77 17.35 -12.01
N VAL A 203 5.01 17.27 -11.52
CA VAL A 203 6.20 17.25 -12.40
C VAL A 203 6.22 15.99 -13.25
N TRP A 204 5.92 14.82 -12.68
CA TRP A 204 5.87 13.54 -13.38
C TRP A 204 4.93 13.56 -14.59
N TYR A 205 3.79 14.26 -14.46
CA TYR A 205 2.79 14.41 -15.50
C TYR A 205 2.89 15.75 -16.24
N PHE A 206 4.06 16.35 -16.34
CA PHE A 206 4.34 17.56 -17.11
C PHE A 206 3.40 18.74 -16.78
N GLY A 207 3.10 18.94 -15.52
CA GLY A 207 2.33 20.07 -15.01
C GLY A 207 0.87 19.76 -14.64
N SER A 208 0.27 18.69 -15.18
CA SER A 208 -1.14 18.37 -14.94
C SER A 208 -1.36 16.91 -14.57
N ILE A 209 -1.72 16.67 -13.30
CA ILE A 209 -2.07 15.33 -12.83
C ILE A 209 -3.37 14.89 -13.53
N PRO A 210 -3.42 13.67 -14.10
CA PRO A 210 -4.61 13.15 -14.77
C PRO A 210 -5.63 12.63 -13.75
N TRP A 211 -6.31 13.53 -13.05
CA TRP A 211 -7.17 13.24 -11.89
C TRP A 211 -8.23 12.17 -12.10
N GLN A 212 -8.74 12.04 -13.33
CA GLN A 212 -9.79 11.06 -13.69
C GLN A 212 -9.23 9.76 -14.27
N ARG A 213 -7.90 9.66 -14.45
CA ARG A 213 -7.29 8.45 -14.94
C ARG A 213 -7.45 7.34 -13.92
N GLU A 214 -7.91 6.20 -14.37
CA GLU A 214 -8.02 4.98 -13.57
C GLU A 214 -6.69 4.24 -13.50
N THR A 215 -6.41 3.71 -12.34
CA THR A 215 -5.21 2.93 -12.05
C THR A 215 -5.51 1.79 -11.08
N ILE A 216 -4.57 0.88 -10.93
CA ILE A 216 -4.55 -0.17 -9.92
C ILE A 216 -3.20 -0.07 -9.19
N THR A 217 -3.17 -0.16 -7.88
CA THR A 217 -1.93 -0.05 -7.13
C THR A 217 -1.48 -1.40 -6.56
N PRO A 218 -0.16 -1.62 -6.34
CA PRO A 218 0.31 -2.79 -5.59
C PRO A 218 -0.36 -2.90 -4.22
N ALA A 219 -0.62 -1.76 -3.57
CA ALA A 219 -1.34 -1.70 -2.31
C ALA A 219 -2.75 -2.25 -2.41
N SER A 220 -3.53 -1.85 -3.42
CA SER A 220 -4.89 -2.36 -3.60
C SER A 220 -4.91 -3.87 -3.89
N VAL A 221 -3.88 -4.38 -4.60
CA VAL A 221 -3.71 -5.82 -4.81
C VAL A 221 -3.39 -6.53 -3.49
N LEU A 222 -2.48 -5.97 -2.67
CA LEU A 222 -2.12 -6.53 -1.36
C LEU A 222 -3.33 -6.63 -0.42
N HIS A 223 -4.20 -5.62 -0.45
CA HIS A 223 -5.39 -5.54 0.39
C HIS A 223 -6.64 -6.16 -0.23
N THR A 224 -6.50 -6.95 -1.29
CA THR A 224 -7.64 -7.69 -1.86
C THR A 224 -8.26 -8.60 -0.81
N PRO A 225 -9.57 -8.47 -0.51
CA PRO A 225 -10.24 -9.29 0.49
C PRO A 225 -10.08 -10.79 0.22
N GLY A 226 -9.85 -11.55 1.27
CA GLY A 226 -9.77 -13.02 1.21
C GLY A 226 -8.41 -13.58 0.81
N LEU A 227 -7.45 -12.79 0.38
CA LEU A 227 -6.09 -13.28 0.18
C LEU A 227 -5.51 -13.79 1.52
N LYS A 228 -4.77 -14.90 1.44
CA LYS A 228 -4.09 -15.51 2.59
C LYS A 228 -2.62 -15.14 2.56
N THR A 229 -2.09 -14.67 3.68
CA THR A 229 -0.65 -14.45 3.83
C THR A 229 0.07 -15.80 3.88
N VAL A 230 1.01 -16.00 2.96
CA VAL A 230 1.94 -17.14 2.95
C VAL A 230 3.23 -16.75 3.67
N PHE A 231 3.73 -15.54 3.38
CA PHE A 231 4.90 -14.96 4.03
C PHE A 231 4.75 -13.43 4.10
N ASP A 232 5.25 -12.84 5.17
CA ASP A 232 5.37 -11.39 5.30
C ASP A 232 6.61 -11.08 6.15
N GLY A 233 7.70 -10.64 5.49
CA GLY A 233 8.98 -10.54 6.17
C GLY A 233 10.09 -9.98 5.29
N THR A 234 11.31 -10.45 5.57
CA THR A 234 12.53 -10.15 4.84
C THR A 234 13.10 -11.45 4.29
N ALA A 235 13.38 -11.49 2.98
CA ALA A 235 14.07 -12.62 2.36
C ALA A 235 15.51 -12.22 2.00
N VAL A 236 16.48 -13.07 2.35
CA VAL A 236 17.95 -12.81 2.24
C VAL A 236 18.68 -13.95 1.54
#